data_f5888dd7db9f8072b3c0cdb123f07da9
#
_entry.id   f5888dd7db9f8072b3c0cdb123f07da9
#
_cell.length_a   1.000
_cell.length_b   1.000
_cell.length_c   1.000
_cell.angle_alpha   90.00
_cell.angle_beta   90.00
_cell.angle_gamma   90.00
#
_symmetry.space_group_name_H-M   'P 1'
#
loop_
_entity.id
_entity.type
_entity.pdbx_description
1 polymer ?
#
loop_
_entity_poly.entity_id
_entity_poly.type
_entity_poly.pdbx_seq_one_letter_code
_entity_poly.pdbx_strand_id
1 'polypeptide(L)'
;MNSSYHVSVCTARFQRKNRGSAPVRLGPYGIIEKTVKKRGPALKENKKPGRLWLLALYPASFALTALARADAGFAEWYAAGGPYTALSRTVNRLTSLTPFSVAEAAVCAFLAAAVFFALRFAVRMVRRKGRRAATAGRFLLNLACLAGVLLFLFTLACGINYSRYPFARTCGLKVQPSSKAELTALCRSLADDADRQRAGLKTDAHSVMELGTDFPQTARTAQKALDALEADYPFLRSGYGAPKPVFFSRALSRCNVTGMFFPFTFEANVNTDVPDYTIPATMCHELTHLRGYMREEEANFVSYLACRKSGSRAFRYSGDMLAFVYASNALYSADAGAADAVLAGLSVGVRRDLAAGSAYWRQFAGPVADVSESVNDRYLKANRQSEGVKSYGRMVDLLLALQRKEKTP
;
A
#
# COMPACT_ATOMS: atom_id res chain seq x y z
N MET A 1 17.08 -14.85 65.65
CA MET A 1 16.16 -13.89 66.29
C MET A 1 14.80 -14.05 65.67
N ASN A 2 13.88 -14.53 66.52
CA ASN A 2 12.48 -14.81 66.22
C ASN A 2 11.71 -13.59 65.76
N SER A 3 10.75 -13.74 64.87
CA SER A 3 9.40 -13.26 65.09
C SER A 3 8.42 -13.90 64.13
N SER A 4 7.57 -14.72 64.73
CA SER A 4 6.39 -15.35 64.17
C SER A 4 5.26 -14.33 64.06
N TYR A 5 4.48 -14.35 62.97
CA TYR A 5 3.12 -13.80 62.98
C TYR A 5 2.13 -14.81 62.45
N HIS A 6 1.12 -15.04 63.28
CA HIS A 6 -0.02 -15.94 63.15
C HIS A 6 -0.91 -15.53 61.98
N VAL A 7 -1.34 -16.52 61.19
CA VAL A 7 -2.47 -16.36 60.25
C VAL A 7 -3.71 -16.96 60.93
N SER A 8 -4.67 -16.13 61.24
CA SER A 8 -6.01 -16.53 61.68
C SER A 8 -6.85 -16.97 60.49
N VAL A 9 -7.27 -18.25 60.55
CA VAL A 9 -8.23 -18.85 59.61
C VAL A 9 -9.63 -18.41 60.01
N CYS A 10 -10.30 -17.61 59.19
CA CYS A 10 -11.70 -17.27 59.36
C CYS A 10 -12.57 -18.22 58.52
N THR A 11 -13.19 -19.21 59.14
CA THR A 11 -14.16 -20.10 58.57
C THR A 11 -15.51 -19.42 58.40
N ALA A 12 -15.89 -19.05 57.17
CA ALA A 12 -17.23 -18.54 56.88
C ALA A 12 -18.20 -19.72 56.64
N ARG A 13 -19.11 -19.88 57.57
CA ARG A 13 -20.25 -20.85 57.47
C ARG A 13 -21.21 -20.40 56.36
N PHE A 14 -21.41 -21.26 55.36
CA PHE A 14 -22.47 -21.09 54.37
C PHE A 14 -23.83 -21.44 54.97
N GLN A 15 -24.66 -20.45 55.28
CA GLN A 15 -26.08 -20.64 55.57
C GLN A 15 -26.87 -20.72 54.26
N ARG A 16 -27.44 -21.92 54.01
CA ARG A 16 -28.46 -22.13 52.97
C ARG A 16 -29.75 -21.38 53.42
N LYS A 17 -30.06 -20.29 52.71
CA LYS A 17 -31.37 -19.64 52.83
C LYS A 17 -32.39 -20.43 52.00
N ASN A 18 -33.25 -21.18 52.66
CA ASN A 18 -34.48 -21.75 52.10
C ASN A 18 -35.38 -20.62 51.60
N ARG A 19 -35.68 -20.60 50.33
CA ARG A 19 -36.73 -19.73 49.75
C ARG A 19 -38.07 -20.32 50.17
N GLY A 20 -38.75 -19.57 51.02
CA GLY A 20 -40.10 -19.83 51.48
C GLY A 20 -41.12 -19.91 50.34
N SER A 21 -41.84 -20.97 50.29
CA SER A 21 -43.09 -21.09 49.56
C SER A 21 -44.10 -20.09 50.11
N ALA A 22 -44.72 -19.29 49.24
CA ALA A 22 -45.82 -18.41 49.60
C ALA A 22 -47.01 -19.21 50.14
N PRO A 23 -47.69 -18.72 51.20
CA PRO A 23 -48.84 -19.45 51.77
C PRO A 23 -50.02 -19.41 50.80
N VAL A 24 -50.58 -20.60 50.55
CA VAL A 24 -51.85 -20.78 49.83
C VAL A 24 -52.98 -20.37 50.77
N ARG A 25 -53.71 -19.29 50.47
CA ARG A 25 -54.98 -18.94 51.13
C ARG A 25 -56.08 -19.79 50.50
N LEU A 26 -56.71 -20.65 51.33
CA LEU A 26 -57.95 -21.34 50.97
C LEU A 26 -59.15 -20.43 51.31
N GLY A 27 -59.99 -20.11 50.32
CA GLY A 27 -61.28 -19.44 50.52
C GLY A 27 -62.34 -20.37 51.05
N PRO A 28 -63.43 -19.90 51.58
CA PRO A 28 -64.42 -20.70 52.33
C PRO A 28 -65.23 -21.72 51.54
N TYR A 29 -65.00 -21.88 50.21
CA TYR A 29 -65.72 -22.83 49.37
C TYR A 29 -64.81 -23.73 48.50
N GLY A 30 -63.54 -23.94 48.83
CA GLY A 30 -62.71 -24.98 48.23
C GLY A 30 -62.46 -24.87 46.72
N ILE A 31 -62.66 -23.70 46.10
CA ILE A 31 -62.46 -23.51 44.68
C ILE A 31 -61.04 -22.99 44.44
N ILE A 32 -60.21 -23.73 43.71
CA ILE A 32 -58.86 -23.32 43.31
C ILE A 32 -58.96 -22.28 42.21
N GLU A 33 -58.84 -21.01 42.57
CA GLU A 33 -58.71 -19.90 41.59
C GLU A 33 -57.31 -19.90 41.01
N LYS A 34 -57.16 -20.43 39.79
CA LYS A 34 -55.93 -20.29 39.01
C LYS A 34 -55.80 -18.84 38.53
N THR A 35 -55.08 -18.03 39.27
CA THR A 35 -54.67 -16.71 38.80
C THR A 35 -53.79 -16.85 37.55
N VAL A 36 -54.40 -16.68 36.38
CA VAL A 36 -53.70 -16.55 35.11
C VAL A 36 -53.00 -15.21 35.11
N LYS A 37 -51.70 -15.16 35.40
CA LYS A 37 -50.84 -14.00 35.21
C LYS A 37 -50.88 -13.64 33.70
N LYS A 38 -51.72 -12.67 33.30
CA LYS A 38 -51.65 -12.03 31.99
C LYS A 38 -50.21 -11.54 31.79
N ARG A 39 -49.43 -12.20 30.91
CA ARG A 39 -48.16 -11.65 30.41
C ARG A 39 -48.52 -10.35 29.69
N GLY A 40 -48.10 -9.20 30.24
CA GLY A 40 -48.13 -7.95 29.52
C GLY A 40 -47.43 -8.07 28.18
N PRO A 41 -47.74 -7.18 27.20
CA PRO A 41 -47.12 -7.26 25.90
C PRO A 41 -45.61 -7.18 26.09
N ALA A 42 -44.90 -8.18 25.55
CA ALA A 42 -43.46 -8.24 25.54
C ALA A 42 -42.97 -6.95 24.83
N LEU A 43 -42.33 -6.07 25.59
CA LEU A 43 -41.61 -4.93 25.04
C LEU A 43 -40.76 -5.49 23.91
N LYS A 44 -41.03 -5.06 22.67
CA LYS A 44 -40.16 -5.35 21.53
C LYS A 44 -38.78 -4.83 21.92
N GLU A 45 -37.88 -5.77 22.26
CA GLU A 45 -36.46 -5.46 22.38
C GLU A 45 -36.06 -4.80 21.07
N ASN A 46 -35.76 -3.53 21.13
CA ASN A 46 -35.22 -2.79 20.01
C ASN A 46 -33.85 -3.41 19.72
N LYS A 47 -33.83 -4.48 18.91
CA LYS A 47 -32.60 -5.11 18.47
C LYS A 47 -31.82 -4.03 17.71
N LYS A 48 -30.79 -3.49 18.40
CA LYS A 48 -29.82 -2.60 17.76
C LYS A 48 -29.48 -3.19 16.39
N PRO A 49 -29.52 -2.42 15.29
CA PRO A 49 -29.22 -2.93 13.98
C PRO A 49 -27.84 -3.58 14.07
N GLY A 50 -27.83 -4.90 13.96
CA GLY A 50 -26.60 -5.66 14.04
C GLY A 50 -25.68 -5.24 12.89
N ARG A 51 -24.37 -5.57 12.96
CA ARG A 51 -23.33 -5.31 11.96
C ARG A 51 -23.71 -5.53 10.47
N LEU A 52 -24.95 -5.99 10.16
CA LEU A 52 -25.46 -6.16 8.80
C LEU A 52 -25.41 -4.86 7.97
N TRP A 53 -25.51 -3.70 8.59
CA TRP A 53 -25.36 -2.42 7.88
C TRP A 53 -23.99 -2.26 7.22
N LEU A 54 -22.92 -2.95 7.73
CA LEU A 54 -21.60 -2.94 7.12
C LEU A 54 -21.60 -3.56 5.71
N LEU A 55 -22.57 -4.40 5.38
CA LEU A 55 -22.71 -4.94 4.03
C LEU A 55 -23.13 -3.86 3.02
N ALA A 56 -23.72 -2.74 3.47
CA ALA A 56 -24.02 -1.59 2.61
C ALA A 56 -22.75 -0.89 2.09
N LEU A 57 -21.59 -1.15 2.68
CA LEU A 57 -20.32 -0.64 2.20
C LEU A 57 -19.92 -1.20 0.83
N TYR A 58 -20.39 -2.40 0.45
CA TYR A 58 -20.19 -2.94 -0.89
C TYR A 58 -20.84 -2.08 -1.97
N PRO A 59 -22.18 -1.89 -1.99
CA PRO A 59 -22.82 -1.04 -2.98
C PRO A 59 -22.30 0.41 -2.92
N ALA A 60 -21.95 0.94 -1.75
CA ALA A 60 -21.33 2.27 -1.65
C ALA A 60 -19.97 2.31 -2.36
N SER A 61 -19.10 1.31 -2.18
CA SER A 61 -17.81 1.21 -2.87
C SER A 61 -17.99 1.12 -4.38
N PHE A 62 -18.92 0.27 -4.84
CA PHE A 62 -19.20 0.14 -6.26
C PHE A 62 -19.78 1.42 -6.87
N ALA A 63 -20.68 2.12 -6.17
CA ALA A 63 -21.25 3.38 -6.61
C ALA A 63 -20.17 4.47 -6.74
N LEU A 64 -19.29 4.63 -5.74
CA LEU A 64 -18.17 5.57 -5.78
C LEU A 64 -17.18 5.25 -6.91
N THR A 65 -16.87 3.97 -7.09
CA THR A 65 -15.99 3.52 -8.18
C THR A 65 -16.63 3.78 -9.55
N ALA A 66 -17.94 3.52 -9.70
CA ALA A 66 -18.67 3.78 -10.93
C ALA A 66 -18.73 5.29 -11.24
N LEU A 67 -18.99 6.12 -10.23
CA LEU A 67 -18.97 7.58 -10.36
C LEU A 67 -17.59 8.08 -10.80
N ALA A 68 -16.53 7.65 -10.14
CA ALA A 68 -15.16 8.04 -10.50
C ALA A 68 -14.78 7.58 -11.91
N ARG A 69 -15.28 6.42 -12.33
CA ARG A 69 -15.08 5.91 -13.71
C ARG A 69 -15.85 6.68 -14.77
N ALA A 70 -17.04 7.16 -14.44
CA ALA A 70 -17.87 7.94 -15.34
C ALA A 70 -17.39 9.40 -15.47
N ASP A 71 -16.85 9.96 -14.37
CA ASP A 71 -16.41 11.36 -14.31
C ASP A 71 -15.00 11.46 -13.69
N ALA A 72 -14.00 11.62 -14.55
CA ALA A 72 -12.63 11.87 -14.13
C ALA A 72 -12.46 13.23 -13.41
N GLY A 73 -13.36 14.20 -13.66
CA GLY A 73 -13.40 15.49 -12.94
C GLY A 73 -13.73 15.29 -11.47
N PHE A 74 -14.67 14.39 -11.15
CA PHE A 74 -14.96 13.97 -9.77
C PHE A 74 -13.72 13.36 -9.11
N ALA A 75 -13.03 12.44 -9.77
CA ALA A 75 -11.84 11.81 -9.23
C ALA A 75 -10.71 12.84 -9.01
N GLU A 76 -10.55 13.80 -9.90
CA GLU A 76 -9.57 14.88 -9.75
C GLU A 76 -9.93 15.83 -8.60
N TRP A 77 -11.19 16.26 -8.50
CA TRP A 77 -11.68 17.05 -7.37
C TRP A 77 -11.45 16.32 -6.04
N TYR A 78 -11.75 15.02 -5.98
CA TYR A 78 -11.55 14.20 -4.80
C TYR A 78 -10.08 14.16 -4.37
N ALA A 79 -9.16 14.05 -5.32
CA ALA A 79 -7.73 13.87 -5.08
C ALA A 79 -6.98 15.22 -4.91
N ALA A 80 -7.18 16.18 -5.82
CA ALA A 80 -6.35 17.38 -5.93
C ALA A 80 -6.75 18.48 -4.93
N GLY A 81 -6.45 18.26 -3.66
CA GLY A 81 -6.79 19.18 -2.55
C GLY A 81 -8.16 18.95 -1.94
N GLY A 82 -8.88 17.92 -2.40
CA GLY A 82 -10.16 17.50 -1.88
C GLY A 82 -10.06 16.49 -0.72
N PRO A 83 -11.10 15.67 -0.51
CA PRO A 83 -11.19 14.74 0.63
C PRO A 83 -10.02 13.78 0.77
N TYR A 84 -9.47 13.27 -0.36
CA TYR A 84 -8.29 12.39 -0.34
C TYR A 84 -7.08 13.10 0.27
N THR A 85 -6.76 14.32 -0.18
CA THR A 85 -5.61 15.07 0.34
C THR A 85 -5.74 15.34 1.84
N ALA A 86 -6.94 15.70 2.32
CA ALA A 86 -7.19 15.90 3.75
C ALA A 86 -6.99 14.61 4.54
N LEU A 87 -7.57 13.49 4.07
CA LEU A 87 -7.47 12.18 4.69
C LEU A 87 -6.02 11.68 4.70
N SER A 88 -5.38 11.63 3.54
CA SER A 88 -4.03 11.10 3.38
C SER A 88 -3.00 11.88 4.19
N ARG A 89 -3.05 13.21 4.20
CA ARG A 89 -2.16 14.05 5.01
C ARG A 89 -2.38 13.86 6.51
N THR A 90 -3.64 13.79 6.94
CA THR A 90 -3.95 13.61 8.37
C THR A 90 -3.44 12.26 8.87
N VAL A 91 -3.77 11.18 8.18
CA VAL A 91 -3.33 9.83 8.58
C VAL A 91 -1.81 9.70 8.44
N ASN A 92 -1.22 10.17 7.34
CA ASN A 92 0.22 10.12 7.15
C ASN A 92 0.99 10.92 8.22
N ARG A 93 0.50 12.09 8.65
CA ARG A 93 1.12 12.83 9.76
C ARG A 93 1.12 12.02 11.06
N LEU A 94 0.01 11.35 11.37
CA LEU A 94 -0.07 10.49 12.56
C LEU A 94 0.87 9.30 12.46
N THR A 95 0.89 8.60 11.34
CA THR A 95 1.80 7.47 11.15
C THR A 95 3.25 7.89 11.07
N SER A 96 3.56 9.10 10.61
CA SER A 96 4.93 9.65 10.57
C SER A 96 5.53 10.00 11.94
N LEU A 97 4.74 9.93 13.01
CA LEU A 97 5.25 10.08 14.39
C LEU A 97 6.12 8.89 14.81
N THR A 98 6.03 7.76 14.12
CA THR A 98 6.84 6.57 14.39
C THR A 98 7.98 6.45 13.36
N PRO A 99 9.19 6.01 13.78
CA PRO A 99 10.31 5.82 12.85
C PRO A 99 10.22 4.50 12.06
N PHE A 100 9.30 3.61 12.42
CA PHE A 100 9.09 2.30 11.79
C PHE A 100 7.78 2.26 11.00
N SER A 101 7.62 1.29 10.11
CA SER A 101 6.42 1.06 9.33
C SER A 101 5.24 0.62 10.20
N VAL A 102 4.24 1.49 10.36
CA VAL A 102 2.96 1.15 11.00
C VAL A 102 2.19 0.17 10.12
N ALA A 103 2.34 0.28 8.79
CA ALA A 103 1.75 -0.65 7.83
C ALA A 103 2.23 -2.09 8.10
N GLU A 104 3.53 -2.29 8.26
CA GLU A 104 4.10 -3.60 8.56
C GLU A 104 3.61 -4.15 9.90
N ALA A 105 3.59 -3.33 10.94
CA ALA A 105 3.05 -3.71 12.24
C ALA A 105 1.54 -4.07 12.14
N ALA A 106 0.76 -3.31 11.36
CA ALA A 106 -0.66 -3.59 11.12
C ALA A 106 -0.87 -4.90 10.36
N VAL A 107 -0.05 -5.20 9.35
CA VAL A 107 -0.10 -6.48 8.62
C VAL A 107 0.24 -7.65 9.56
N CYS A 108 1.30 -7.54 10.36
CA CYS A 108 1.66 -8.57 11.34
C CYS A 108 0.52 -8.80 12.36
N ALA A 109 -0.05 -7.73 12.90
CA ALA A 109 -1.18 -7.81 13.83
C ALA A 109 -2.43 -8.44 13.17
N PHE A 110 -2.70 -8.07 11.91
CA PHE A 110 -3.80 -8.65 11.13
C PHE A 110 -3.63 -10.15 10.91
N LEU A 111 -2.42 -10.59 10.53
CA LEU A 111 -2.11 -12.01 10.35
C LEU A 111 -2.23 -12.79 11.66
N ALA A 112 -1.71 -12.27 12.77
CA ALA A 112 -1.85 -12.87 14.08
C ALA A 112 -3.33 -12.97 14.50
N ALA A 113 -4.12 -11.92 14.28
CA ALA A 113 -5.55 -11.93 14.53
C ALA A 113 -6.28 -12.95 13.63
N ALA A 114 -5.93 -13.04 12.36
CA ALA A 114 -6.51 -14.00 11.42
C ALA A 114 -6.28 -15.46 11.89
N VAL A 115 -5.04 -15.78 12.29
CA VAL A 115 -4.70 -17.10 12.86
C VAL A 115 -5.50 -17.36 14.14
N PHE A 116 -5.53 -16.39 15.07
CA PHE A 116 -6.29 -16.52 16.31
C PHE A 116 -7.78 -16.79 16.06
N PHE A 117 -8.41 -16.02 15.17
CA PHE A 117 -9.84 -16.19 14.86
C PHE A 117 -10.12 -17.50 14.10
N ALA A 118 -9.19 -17.95 13.23
CA ALA A 118 -9.30 -19.24 12.55
C ALA A 118 -9.24 -20.41 13.57
N LEU A 119 -8.28 -20.39 14.48
CA LEU A 119 -8.19 -21.39 15.56
C LEU A 119 -9.42 -21.35 16.46
N ARG A 120 -9.87 -20.18 16.87
CA ARG A 120 -11.10 -20.00 17.66
C ARG A 120 -12.34 -20.54 16.92
N PHE A 121 -12.41 -20.32 15.62
CA PHE A 121 -13.48 -20.90 14.77
C PHE A 121 -13.41 -22.43 14.76
N ALA A 122 -12.24 -23.02 14.50
CA ALA A 122 -12.04 -24.45 14.49
C ALA A 122 -12.45 -25.10 15.84
N VAL A 123 -11.98 -24.55 16.95
CA VAL A 123 -12.37 -25.02 18.31
C VAL A 123 -13.88 -24.94 18.53
N ARG A 124 -14.53 -23.84 18.07
CA ARG A 124 -15.99 -23.71 18.20
C ARG A 124 -16.75 -24.71 17.34
N MET A 125 -16.25 -25.03 16.14
CA MET A 125 -16.82 -26.02 15.24
C MET A 125 -16.79 -27.43 15.88
N VAL A 126 -15.71 -27.78 16.58
CA VAL A 126 -15.56 -29.06 17.29
C VAL A 126 -16.47 -29.10 18.52
N ARG A 127 -16.42 -28.06 19.38
CA ARG A 127 -17.12 -28.03 20.67
C ARG A 127 -18.65 -27.87 20.57
N ARG A 128 -19.15 -27.22 19.51
CA ARG A 128 -20.60 -26.89 19.38
C ARG A 128 -21.26 -27.71 18.28
N LYS A 129 -21.21 -29.04 18.38
CA LYS A 129 -21.72 -29.98 17.37
C LYS A 129 -23.15 -29.66 16.90
N GLY A 130 -24.09 -29.35 17.81
CA GLY A 130 -25.48 -29.03 17.48
C GLY A 130 -25.73 -27.62 16.92
N ARG A 131 -24.70 -26.74 16.82
CA ARG A 131 -24.81 -25.33 16.33
C ARG A 131 -23.75 -24.98 15.28
N ARG A 132 -23.22 -25.96 14.58
CA ARG A 132 -22.14 -25.78 13.59
C ARG A 132 -22.54 -24.79 12.46
N ALA A 133 -23.76 -25.00 11.90
CA ALA A 133 -24.27 -24.12 10.83
C ALA A 133 -24.37 -22.65 11.30
N ALA A 134 -24.92 -22.40 12.49
CA ALA A 134 -24.99 -21.06 13.05
C ALA A 134 -23.60 -20.45 13.36
N THR A 135 -22.63 -21.28 13.75
CA THR A 135 -21.24 -20.84 14.00
C THR A 135 -20.55 -20.47 12.69
N ALA A 136 -20.69 -21.30 11.66
CA ALA A 136 -20.18 -21.03 10.31
C ALA A 136 -20.82 -19.78 9.70
N GLY A 137 -22.13 -19.65 9.76
CA GLY A 137 -22.84 -18.46 9.24
C GLY A 137 -22.38 -17.15 9.91
N ARG A 138 -22.16 -17.17 11.23
CA ARG A 138 -21.62 -15.98 11.94
C ARG A 138 -20.18 -15.69 11.55
N PHE A 139 -19.36 -16.68 11.31
CA PHE A 139 -17.97 -16.50 10.87
C PHE A 139 -17.93 -15.92 9.48
N LEU A 140 -18.69 -16.48 8.52
CA LEU A 140 -18.79 -15.99 7.15
C LEU A 140 -19.33 -14.56 7.10
N LEU A 141 -20.36 -14.24 7.91
CA LEU A 141 -20.87 -12.87 8.01
C LEU A 141 -19.80 -11.90 8.52
N ASN A 142 -18.97 -12.31 9.51
CA ASN A 142 -17.87 -11.47 9.99
C ASN A 142 -16.83 -11.22 8.90
N LEU A 143 -16.46 -12.25 8.13
CA LEU A 143 -15.55 -12.10 7.00
C LEU A 143 -16.13 -11.19 5.93
N ALA A 144 -17.42 -11.35 5.59
CA ALA A 144 -18.09 -10.47 4.64
C ALA A 144 -18.10 -9.01 5.13
N CYS A 145 -18.46 -8.75 6.39
CA CYS A 145 -18.42 -7.40 6.95
C CYS A 145 -17.00 -6.81 6.91
N LEU A 146 -15.98 -7.59 7.30
CA LEU A 146 -14.58 -7.14 7.25
C LEU A 146 -14.15 -6.81 5.81
N ALA A 147 -14.46 -7.70 4.85
CA ALA A 147 -14.14 -7.46 3.45
C ALA A 147 -14.85 -6.21 2.90
N GLY A 148 -16.11 -5.97 3.29
CA GLY A 148 -16.84 -4.75 2.93
C GLY A 148 -16.18 -3.48 3.47
N VAL A 149 -15.73 -3.51 4.73
CA VAL A 149 -14.99 -2.39 5.34
C VAL A 149 -13.66 -2.15 4.61
N LEU A 150 -12.87 -3.20 4.38
CA LEU A 150 -11.59 -3.08 3.69
C LEU A 150 -11.75 -2.58 2.25
N LEU A 151 -12.76 -3.07 1.52
CA LEU A 151 -13.07 -2.61 0.17
C LEU A 151 -13.44 -1.12 0.16
N PHE A 152 -14.26 -0.69 1.10
CA PHE A 152 -14.68 0.71 1.19
C PHE A 152 -13.51 1.63 1.53
N LEU A 153 -12.69 1.26 2.51
CA LEU A 153 -11.48 2.00 2.85
C LEU A 153 -10.49 2.04 1.68
N PHE A 154 -10.29 0.93 0.98
CA PHE A 154 -9.46 0.89 -0.22
C PHE A 154 -10.03 1.80 -1.32
N THR A 155 -11.33 1.80 -1.53
CA THR A 155 -11.98 2.67 -2.53
C THR A 155 -11.69 4.15 -2.24
N LEU A 156 -11.79 4.56 -0.98
CA LEU A 156 -11.47 5.93 -0.56
C LEU A 156 -9.97 6.23 -0.62
N ALA A 157 -9.14 5.32 -0.15
CA ALA A 157 -7.70 5.57 -0.01
C ALA A 157 -6.90 5.37 -1.33
N CYS A 158 -7.44 4.67 -2.31
CA CYS A 158 -6.72 4.28 -3.52
C CYS A 158 -7.63 4.21 -4.76
N GLY A 159 -8.75 3.50 -4.66
CA GLY A 159 -9.57 3.10 -5.80
C GLY A 159 -10.06 4.24 -6.69
N ILE A 160 -10.57 5.34 -6.09
CA ILE A 160 -11.04 6.53 -6.82
C ILE A 160 -9.92 7.15 -7.63
N ASN A 161 -8.70 7.18 -7.08
CA ASN A 161 -7.55 7.86 -7.66
C ASN A 161 -7.05 7.24 -8.97
N TYR A 162 -7.35 5.96 -9.25
CA TYR A 162 -7.07 5.36 -10.56
C TYR A 162 -7.84 6.00 -11.72
N SER A 163 -8.91 6.74 -11.41
CA SER A 163 -9.76 7.40 -12.42
C SER A 163 -9.42 8.86 -12.64
N ARG A 164 -8.39 9.40 -12.00
CA ARG A 164 -7.89 10.78 -12.21
C ARG A 164 -7.49 11.03 -13.66
N TYR A 165 -7.42 12.31 -14.04
CA TYR A 165 -6.81 12.67 -15.32
C TYR A 165 -5.38 12.14 -15.40
N PRO A 166 -4.93 11.70 -16.61
CA PRO A 166 -3.53 11.34 -16.81
C PRO A 166 -2.60 12.48 -16.42
N PHE A 167 -1.46 12.15 -15.81
CA PHE A 167 -0.43 13.14 -15.41
C PHE A 167 0.00 13.99 -16.60
N ALA A 168 0.20 13.38 -17.77
CA ALA A 168 0.53 14.09 -19.01
C ALA A 168 -0.46 15.23 -19.31
N ARG A 169 -1.77 14.99 -19.16
CA ARG A 169 -2.80 16.01 -19.38
C ARG A 169 -2.68 17.15 -18.36
N THR A 170 -2.44 16.81 -17.10
CA THR A 170 -2.38 17.79 -16.02
C THR A 170 -1.13 18.68 -16.11
N CYS A 171 0.01 18.13 -16.58
CA CYS A 171 1.26 18.89 -16.75
C CYS A 171 1.48 19.42 -18.18
N GLY A 172 0.50 19.25 -19.08
CA GLY A 172 0.56 19.78 -20.45
C GLY A 172 1.58 19.06 -21.34
N LEU A 173 1.91 17.79 -21.06
CA LEU A 173 2.75 16.98 -21.94
C LEU A 173 1.92 16.41 -23.09
N LYS A 174 2.41 16.55 -24.31
CA LYS A 174 1.80 15.99 -25.52
C LYS A 174 2.44 14.63 -25.81
N VAL A 175 1.76 13.57 -25.37
CA VAL A 175 2.15 12.19 -25.70
C VAL A 175 1.76 11.90 -27.15
N GLN A 176 2.74 11.49 -27.95
CA GLN A 176 2.61 11.20 -29.39
C GLN A 176 3.44 9.95 -29.74
N PRO A 177 3.09 9.19 -30.79
CA PRO A 177 3.92 8.11 -31.27
C PRO A 177 5.36 8.59 -31.52
N SER A 178 6.33 7.76 -31.17
CA SER A 178 7.74 8.06 -31.32
C SER A 178 8.39 7.18 -32.39
N SER A 179 9.42 7.73 -33.02
CA SER A 179 10.28 6.98 -33.93
C SER A 179 11.35 6.19 -33.17
N LYS A 180 11.90 5.17 -33.80
CA LYS A 180 13.08 4.46 -33.27
C LYS A 180 14.26 5.39 -33.03
N ALA A 181 14.46 6.38 -33.89
CA ALA A 181 15.52 7.36 -33.76
C ALA A 181 15.37 8.20 -32.49
N GLU A 182 14.16 8.67 -32.19
CA GLU A 182 13.87 9.40 -30.93
C GLU A 182 14.10 8.52 -29.71
N LEU A 183 13.63 7.26 -29.74
CA LEU A 183 13.83 6.31 -28.63
C LEU A 183 15.33 6.01 -28.42
N THR A 184 16.09 5.83 -29.49
CA THR A 184 17.55 5.65 -29.43
C THR A 184 18.24 6.87 -28.84
N ALA A 185 17.82 8.08 -29.27
CA ALA A 185 18.37 9.34 -28.76
C ALA A 185 18.06 9.54 -27.26
N LEU A 186 16.85 9.18 -26.81
CA LEU A 186 16.48 9.17 -25.39
C LEU A 186 17.37 8.21 -24.60
N CYS A 187 17.53 6.95 -25.06
CA CYS A 187 18.38 5.98 -24.38
C CYS A 187 19.84 6.45 -24.26
N ARG A 188 20.41 7.05 -25.31
CA ARG A 188 21.77 7.59 -25.27
C ARG A 188 21.88 8.74 -24.27
N SER A 189 20.92 9.68 -24.30
CA SER A 189 20.92 10.80 -23.33
C SER A 189 20.86 10.31 -21.90
N LEU A 190 20.00 9.30 -21.60
CA LEU A 190 19.90 8.74 -20.25
C LEU A 190 21.16 7.95 -19.85
N ALA A 191 21.80 7.27 -20.80
CA ALA A 191 23.08 6.59 -20.58
C ALA A 191 24.17 7.60 -20.23
N ASP A 192 24.31 8.71 -21.00
CA ASP A 192 25.28 9.75 -20.76
C ASP A 192 25.04 10.45 -19.42
N ASP A 193 23.77 10.68 -19.03
CA ASP A 193 23.40 11.25 -17.74
C ASP A 193 23.77 10.31 -16.60
N ALA A 194 23.43 9.02 -16.71
CA ALA A 194 23.79 8.00 -15.73
C ALA A 194 25.31 7.91 -15.55
N ASP A 195 26.07 7.89 -16.62
CA ASP A 195 27.54 7.84 -16.57
C ASP A 195 28.13 9.08 -15.87
N ARG A 196 27.63 10.27 -16.19
CA ARG A 196 28.07 11.51 -15.52
C ARG A 196 27.77 11.51 -14.03
N GLN A 197 26.60 11.05 -13.62
CA GLN A 197 26.26 10.98 -12.19
C GLN A 197 27.09 9.90 -11.49
N ARG A 198 27.28 8.74 -12.13
CA ARG A 198 28.00 7.60 -11.55
C ARG A 198 29.45 7.91 -11.17
N ALA A 199 30.14 8.68 -11.98
CA ALA A 199 31.56 8.98 -11.85
C ALA A 199 31.96 9.59 -10.48
N GLY A 200 31.04 10.21 -9.74
CA GLY A 200 31.33 10.84 -8.45
C GLY A 200 30.64 10.19 -7.25
N LEU A 201 30.14 8.96 -7.40
CA LEU A 201 29.44 8.25 -6.33
C LEU A 201 30.37 7.28 -5.59
N LYS A 202 30.08 7.05 -4.30
CA LYS A 202 30.74 6.04 -3.49
C LYS A 202 30.44 4.64 -4.02
N THR A 203 31.33 3.71 -3.74
CA THR A 203 31.20 2.30 -4.11
C THR A 203 31.59 1.40 -2.96
N ASP A 204 31.00 0.23 -2.93
CA ASP A 204 31.40 -0.87 -2.04
C ASP A 204 32.72 -1.54 -2.51
N ALA A 205 33.13 -2.60 -1.82
CA ALA A 205 34.32 -3.38 -2.15
C ALA A 205 34.26 -4.05 -3.53
N HIS A 206 33.07 -4.22 -4.10
CA HIS A 206 32.83 -4.77 -5.45
C HIS A 206 32.72 -3.68 -6.52
N SER A 207 32.96 -2.44 -6.12
CA SER A 207 32.79 -1.24 -6.97
C SER A 207 31.35 -1.05 -7.49
N VAL A 208 30.37 -1.57 -6.78
CA VAL A 208 28.93 -1.28 -6.97
C VAL A 208 28.59 0.00 -6.23
N MET A 209 27.68 0.80 -6.79
CA MET A 209 27.25 2.07 -6.17
C MET A 209 26.67 1.84 -4.77
N GLU A 210 27.14 2.62 -3.81
CA GLU A 210 26.70 2.67 -2.43
C GLU A 210 26.16 4.04 -2.05
N LEU A 211 25.03 4.06 -1.31
CA LEU A 211 24.41 5.28 -0.79
C LEU A 211 25.29 5.91 0.27
N GLY A 212 25.98 6.89 0.19
CA GLY A 212 26.84 7.48 1.22
C GLY A 212 26.10 8.07 2.44
N THR A 213 24.81 7.76 2.62
CA THR A 213 23.93 8.29 3.67
C THR A 213 23.09 7.17 4.27
N ASP A 214 22.71 7.31 5.55
CA ASP A 214 21.78 6.41 6.19
C ASP A 214 20.36 6.50 5.62
N PHE A 215 19.53 5.51 5.93
CA PHE A 215 18.14 5.48 5.44
C PHE A 215 17.33 6.72 5.85
N PRO A 216 17.35 7.19 7.11
CA PRO A 216 16.60 8.39 7.51
C PRO A 216 17.01 9.66 6.75
N GLN A 217 18.28 9.83 6.44
CA GLN A 217 18.77 10.97 5.66
C GLN A 217 18.34 10.85 4.20
N THR A 218 18.46 9.66 3.61
CA THR A 218 18.00 9.36 2.26
C THR A 218 16.50 9.59 2.13
N ALA A 219 15.70 9.11 3.09
CA ALA A 219 14.26 9.29 3.11
C ALA A 219 13.83 10.77 3.20
N ARG A 220 14.51 11.57 4.02
CA ARG A 220 14.29 13.03 4.06
C ARG A 220 14.67 13.72 2.74
N THR A 221 15.69 13.22 2.07
CA THR A 221 16.10 13.74 0.75
C THR A 221 15.04 13.43 -0.30
N ALA A 222 14.46 12.21 -0.29
CA ALA A 222 13.35 11.83 -1.17
C ALA A 222 12.11 12.71 -0.94
N GLN A 223 11.74 12.94 0.32
CA GLN A 223 10.65 13.85 0.68
C GLN A 223 10.87 15.24 0.11
N LYS A 224 12.05 15.84 0.36
CA LYS A 224 12.39 17.18 -0.14
C LYS A 224 12.41 17.24 -1.67
N ALA A 225 12.94 16.22 -2.33
CA ALA A 225 13.01 16.17 -3.79
C ALA A 225 11.61 16.15 -4.41
N LEU A 226 10.70 15.39 -3.84
CA LEU A 226 9.33 15.34 -4.33
C LEU A 226 8.52 16.60 -3.95
N ASP A 227 8.73 17.13 -2.74
CA ASP A 227 8.09 18.39 -2.33
C ASP A 227 8.54 19.57 -3.21
N ALA A 228 9.78 19.57 -3.68
CA ALA A 228 10.29 20.60 -4.61
C ALA A 228 9.59 20.60 -5.98
N LEU A 229 8.93 19.51 -6.36
CA LEU A 229 8.13 19.46 -7.59
C LEU A 229 6.84 20.26 -7.50
N GLU A 230 6.35 20.61 -6.29
CA GLU A 230 5.14 21.43 -6.14
C GLU A 230 5.26 22.78 -6.84
N ALA A 231 6.47 23.35 -6.94
CA ALA A 231 6.71 24.60 -7.62
C ALA A 231 6.41 24.52 -9.13
N ASP A 232 6.74 23.39 -9.77
CA ASP A 232 6.50 23.17 -11.21
C ASP A 232 5.16 22.48 -11.48
N TYR A 233 4.70 21.69 -10.50
CA TYR A 233 3.50 20.87 -10.57
C TYR A 233 2.66 21.03 -9.29
N PRO A 234 1.88 22.11 -9.13
CA PRO A 234 1.16 22.44 -7.88
C PRO A 234 0.17 21.38 -7.42
N PHE A 235 -0.25 20.49 -8.32
CA PHE A 235 -1.12 19.36 -8.02
C PHE A 235 -0.40 18.19 -7.32
N LEU A 236 0.94 18.17 -7.28
CA LEU A 236 1.74 17.19 -6.53
C LEU A 236 1.89 17.52 -5.03
N ARG A 237 1.24 18.50 -4.54
CA ARG A 237 1.15 18.98 -3.15
C ARG A 237 2.09 18.33 -2.14
N SER A 238 2.85 19.16 -1.44
CA SER A 238 3.76 18.78 -0.34
C SER A 238 3.06 18.50 0.98
N GLY A 239 3.82 18.26 2.03
CA GLY A 239 3.34 18.15 3.42
C GLY A 239 3.04 16.72 3.87
N TYR A 240 3.69 15.75 3.25
CA TYR A 240 3.72 14.34 3.67
C TYR A 240 5.03 14.01 4.37
N GLY A 241 5.03 12.96 5.21
CA GLY A 241 6.22 12.45 5.87
C GLY A 241 7.15 11.69 4.93
N ALA A 242 8.35 11.43 5.44
CA ALA A 242 9.37 10.67 4.72
C ALA A 242 9.00 9.18 4.59
N PRO A 243 9.52 8.47 3.57
CA PRO A 243 9.37 7.02 3.45
C PRO A 243 9.95 6.27 4.63
N LYS A 244 9.45 5.06 4.87
CA LYS A 244 9.85 4.20 5.98
C LYS A 244 10.50 2.91 5.52
N PRO A 245 11.51 2.40 6.24
CA PRO A 245 12.10 1.11 5.94
C PRO A 245 11.14 -0.01 6.35
N VAL A 246 11.13 -1.08 5.58
CA VAL A 246 10.45 -2.33 5.92
C VAL A 246 11.43 -3.25 6.64
N PHE A 247 11.07 -3.74 7.81
CA PHE A 247 11.91 -4.67 8.58
C PHE A 247 12.05 -6.02 7.85
N PHE A 248 10.94 -6.55 7.31
CA PHE A 248 10.95 -7.78 6.51
C PHE A 248 11.28 -7.54 5.03
N SER A 249 12.24 -6.66 4.73
CA SER A 249 12.66 -6.31 3.37
C SER A 249 12.98 -7.53 2.51
N ARG A 250 13.69 -8.52 3.06
CA ARG A 250 13.99 -9.77 2.34
C ARG A 250 12.76 -10.58 1.94
N ALA A 251 11.66 -10.48 2.69
CA ALA A 251 10.40 -11.09 2.29
C ALA A 251 9.78 -10.36 1.09
N LEU A 252 9.89 -9.02 1.04
CA LEU A 252 9.48 -8.23 -0.13
C LEU A 252 10.30 -8.60 -1.36
N SER A 253 11.63 -8.79 -1.21
CA SER A 253 12.52 -9.21 -2.29
C SER A 253 12.09 -10.56 -2.90
N ARG A 254 11.69 -11.53 -2.06
CA ARG A 254 11.13 -12.81 -2.52
C ARG A 254 9.83 -12.66 -3.31
N CYS A 255 9.09 -11.59 -3.07
CA CYS A 255 7.88 -11.24 -3.80
C CYS A 255 8.14 -10.30 -4.98
N ASN A 256 9.41 -10.02 -5.32
CA ASN A 256 9.81 -9.09 -6.37
C ASN A 256 9.27 -7.66 -6.16
N VAL A 257 9.25 -7.18 -4.88
CA VAL A 257 8.69 -5.89 -4.48
C VAL A 257 9.81 -4.99 -3.95
N THR A 258 9.98 -3.82 -4.56
CA THR A 258 10.97 -2.81 -4.16
C THR A 258 10.44 -1.83 -3.11
N GLY A 259 9.15 -1.55 -3.15
CA GLY A 259 8.46 -0.68 -2.21
C GLY A 259 6.95 -0.91 -2.25
N MET A 260 6.24 -0.26 -1.36
CA MET A 260 4.78 -0.34 -1.31
C MET A 260 4.17 0.87 -0.62
N PHE A 261 3.35 1.62 -1.34
CA PHE A 261 2.39 2.51 -0.73
C PHE A 261 1.28 1.68 -0.05
N PHE A 262 1.10 1.84 1.25
CA PHE A 262 0.05 1.13 1.98
C PHE A 262 -1.15 2.04 2.25
N PRO A 263 -2.28 1.84 1.55
CA PRO A 263 -3.38 2.80 1.53
C PRO A 263 -4.12 2.95 2.87
N PHE A 264 -4.07 1.95 3.76
CA PHE A 264 -4.79 2.00 5.04
C PHE A 264 -4.07 2.83 6.12
N THR A 265 -2.75 3.00 6.00
CA THR A 265 -1.93 3.83 6.89
C THR A 265 -1.35 5.05 6.19
N PHE A 266 -1.56 5.19 4.88
CA PHE A 266 -0.99 6.23 4.04
C PHE A 266 0.52 6.37 4.23
N GLU A 267 1.24 5.25 4.17
CA GLU A 267 2.70 5.20 4.30
C GLU A 267 3.36 4.74 3.01
N ALA A 268 4.46 5.40 2.68
CA ALA A 268 5.42 4.96 1.68
C ALA A 268 6.44 4.03 2.37
N ASN A 269 6.43 2.75 2.05
CA ASN A 269 7.29 1.74 2.66
C ASN A 269 8.29 1.24 1.63
N VAL A 270 9.56 1.12 2.01
CA VAL A 270 10.65 0.84 1.07
C VAL A 270 11.43 -0.38 1.54
N ASN A 271 11.65 -1.29 0.60
CA ASN A 271 12.54 -2.43 0.76
C ASN A 271 14.00 -1.95 0.81
N THR A 272 14.71 -2.27 1.88
CA THR A 272 16.11 -1.87 2.10
C THR A 272 17.12 -2.97 1.78
N ASP A 273 16.64 -4.15 1.34
CA ASP A 273 17.50 -5.29 0.95
C ASP A 273 17.92 -5.23 -0.54
N VAL A 274 17.43 -4.23 -1.29
CA VAL A 274 17.69 -4.06 -2.74
C VAL A 274 18.99 -3.28 -3.00
N PRO A 275 19.57 -3.34 -4.22
CA PRO A 275 20.74 -2.55 -4.56
C PRO A 275 20.51 -1.05 -4.34
N ASP A 276 21.47 -0.40 -3.69
CA ASP A 276 21.38 0.98 -3.21
C ASP A 276 20.97 1.99 -4.28
N TYR A 277 21.44 1.82 -5.52
CA TYR A 277 21.11 2.73 -6.60
C TYR A 277 19.61 2.77 -6.95
N THR A 278 18.82 1.76 -6.52
CA THR A 278 17.37 1.70 -6.77
C THR A 278 16.55 2.40 -5.69
N ILE A 279 17.10 2.54 -4.47
CA ILE A 279 16.37 2.99 -3.28
C ILE A 279 15.83 4.43 -3.43
N PRO A 280 16.60 5.44 -3.90
CA PRO A 280 16.10 6.81 -4.02
C PRO A 280 14.90 6.95 -4.95
N ALA A 281 14.95 6.30 -6.12
CA ALA A 281 13.85 6.32 -7.07
C ALA A 281 12.62 5.59 -6.51
N THR A 282 12.81 4.44 -5.85
CA THR A 282 11.71 3.73 -5.16
C THR A 282 11.06 4.59 -4.09
N MET A 283 11.85 5.31 -3.28
CA MET A 283 11.31 6.25 -2.28
C MET A 283 10.41 7.31 -2.91
N CYS A 284 10.85 7.91 -4.00
CA CYS A 284 10.08 8.93 -4.72
C CYS A 284 8.83 8.33 -5.38
N HIS A 285 8.90 7.10 -5.86
CA HIS A 285 7.78 6.36 -6.44
C HIS A 285 6.67 6.14 -5.40
N GLU A 286 6.99 5.59 -4.23
CA GLU A 286 6.02 5.34 -3.17
C GLU A 286 5.41 6.65 -2.61
N LEU A 287 6.21 7.70 -2.52
CA LEU A 287 5.73 9.03 -2.17
C LEU A 287 4.80 9.63 -3.24
N THR A 288 4.93 9.23 -4.49
CA THR A 288 4.02 9.66 -5.58
C THR A 288 2.65 9.01 -5.43
N HIS A 289 2.61 7.72 -5.11
CA HIS A 289 1.36 7.05 -4.75
C HIS A 289 0.67 7.69 -3.55
N LEU A 290 1.43 8.08 -2.53
CA LEU A 290 0.90 8.79 -1.36
C LEU A 290 0.24 10.13 -1.74
N ARG A 291 0.64 10.75 -2.86
CA ARG A 291 0.00 11.96 -3.43
C ARG A 291 -1.20 11.68 -4.33
N GLY A 292 -1.62 10.42 -4.40
CA GLY A 292 -2.81 9.99 -5.14
C GLY A 292 -2.59 9.74 -6.64
N TYR A 293 -1.35 9.57 -7.09
CA TYR A 293 -1.04 9.08 -8.44
C TYR A 293 -0.81 7.58 -8.37
N MET A 294 -1.83 6.80 -8.76
CA MET A 294 -1.85 5.34 -8.56
C MET A 294 -1.40 4.55 -9.78
N ARG A 295 -1.21 5.20 -10.93
CA ARG A 295 -0.73 4.51 -12.13
C ARG A 295 0.79 4.38 -12.06
N GLU A 296 1.28 3.17 -12.30
CA GLU A 296 2.69 2.81 -12.16
C GLU A 296 3.60 3.64 -13.08
N GLU A 297 3.17 3.81 -14.34
CA GLU A 297 3.91 4.62 -15.31
C GLU A 297 4.04 6.09 -14.89
N GLU A 298 3.00 6.63 -14.26
CA GLU A 298 3.00 8.00 -13.76
C GLU A 298 3.87 8.12 -12.49
N ALA A 299 3.77 7.14 -11.59
CA ALA A 299 4.59 7.11 -10.38
C ALA A 299 6.09 7.01 -10.70
N ASN A 300 6.46 6.16 -11.67
CA ASN A 300 7.83 6.05 -12.16
C ASN A 300 8.32 7.34 -12.82
N PHE A 301 7.47 7.98 -13.63
CA PHE A 301 7.82 9.23 -14.30
C PHE A 301 8.00 10.37 -13.30
N VAL A 302 7.09 10.53 -12.33
CA VAL A 302 7.20 11.54 -11.27
C VAL A 302 8.40 11.29 -10.37
N SER A 303 8.70 10.01 -10.09
CA SER A 303 9.92 9.60 -9.38
C SER A 303 11.19 10.07 -10.11
N TYR A 304 11.25 9.85 -11.43
CA TYR A 304 12.34 10.37 -12.27
C TYR A 304 12.47 11.89 -12.16
N LEU A 305 11.35 12.63 -12.28
CA LEU A 305 11.36 14.09 -12.16
C LEU A 305 11.88 14.57 -10.80
N ALA A 306 11.44 13.92 -9.71
CA ALA A 306 11.87 14.24 -8.35
C ALA A 306 13.36 13.95 -8.17
N CYS A 307 13.83 12.81 -8.62
CA CYS A 307 15.23 12.42 -8.57
C CYS A 307 16.11 13.42 -9.37
N ARG A 308 15.68 13.79 -10.56
CA ARG A 308 16.37 14.76 -11.44
C ARG A 308 16.46 16.16 -10.80
N LYS A 309 15.39 16.59 -10.10
CA LYS A 309 15.36 17.89 -9.40
C LYS A 309 16.16 17.89 -8.08
N SER A 310 16.53 16.74 -7.57
CA SER A 310 17.28 16.62 -6.32
C SER A 310 18.68 17.21 -6.42
N GLY A 311 19.13 17.91 -5.36
CA GLY A 311 20.52 18.32 -5.19
C GLY A 311 21.49 17.16 -4.99
N SER A 312 20.99 15.96 -4.66
CA SER A 312 21.80 14.76 -4.43
C SER A 312 22.15 14.06 -5.74
N ARG A 313 23.46 13.83 -5.95
CA ARG A 313 23.95 13.07 -7.10
C ARG A 313 23.43 11.63 -7.11
N ALA A 314 23.35 10.97 -5.94
CA ALA A 314 22.81 9.61 -5.81
C ALA A 314 21.34 9.54 -6.24
N PHE A 315 20.54 10.56 -5.95
CA PHE A 315 19.16 10.63 -6.43
C PHE A 315 19.08 10.80 -7.94
N ARG A 316 19.85 11.74 -8.51
CA ARG A 316 19.87 11.90 -9.96
C ARG A 316 20.28 10.62 -10.66
N TYR A 317 21.35 9.97 -10.19
CA TYR A 317 21.77 8.66 -10.71
C TYR A 317 20.66 7.61 -10.63
N SER A 318 20.00 7.51 -9.49
CA SER A 318 18.89 6.54 -9.29
C SER A 318 17.73 6.79 -10.26
N GLY A 319 17.38 8.07 -10.50
CA GLY A 319 16.35 8.45 -11.47
C GLY A 319 16.77 8.15 -12.91
N ASP A 320 18.02 8.46 -13.27
CA ASP A 320 18.55 8.19 -14.61
C ASP A 320 18.59 6.68 -14.88
N MET A 321 19.01 5.87 -13.89
CA MET A 321 19.02 4.41 -13.98
C MET A 321 17.61 3.85 -14.12
N LEU A 322 16.62 4.35 -13.36
CA LEU A 322 15.22 3.96 -13.51
C LEU A 322 14.74 4.22 -14.94
N ALA A 323 14.91 5.45 -15.42
CA ALA A 323 14.48 5.85 -16.76
C ALA A 323 15.22 5.07 -17.87
N PHE A 324 16.53 4.86 -17.70
CA PHE A 324 17.37 4.11 -18.65
C PHE A 324 16.91 2.65 -18.76
N VAL A 325 16.63 1.96 -17.66
CA VAL A 325 16.16 0.57 -17.69
C VAL A 325 14.85 0.46 -18.47
N TYR A 326 13.88 1.36 -18.24
CA TYR A 326 12.63 1.35 -19.00
C TYR A 326 12.83 1.68 -20.48
N ALA A 327 13.62 2.71 -20.79
CA ALA A 327 13.88 3.12 -22.18
C ALA A 327 14.68 2.07 -22.96
N SER A 328 15.71 1.47 -22.34
CA SER A 328 16.52 0.42 -22.98
C SER A 328 15.74 -0.88 -23.25
N ASN A 329 14.84 -1.28 -22.35
CA ASN A 329 13.94 -2.41 -22.57
C ASN A 329 12.95 -2.14 -23.72
N ALA A 330 12.42 -0.93 -23.82
CA ALA A 330 11.59 -0.53 -24.95
C ALA A 330 12.38 -0.49 -26.27
N LEU A 331 13.61 0.01 -26.23
CA LEU A 331 14.50 0.05 -27.40
C LEU A 331 14.89 -1.37 -27.83
N TYR A 332 15.21 -2.26 -26.89
CA TYR A 332 15.53 -3.66 -27.20
C TYR A 332 14.36 -4.36 -27.90
N SER A 333 13.14 -4.10 -27.46
CA SER A 333 11.94 -4.64 -28.09
C SER A 333 11.69 -4.09 -29.52
N ALA A 334 12.12 -2.86 -29.79
CA ALA A 334 11.94 -2.19 -31.08
C ALA A 334 13.12 -2.39 -32.04
N ASP A 335 14.34 -2.46 -31.50
CA ASP A 335 15.60 -2.60 -32.22
C ASP A 335 16.72 -3.09 -31.28
N ALA A 336 16.90 -4.39 -31.22
CA ALA A 336 17.90 -5.04 -30.34
C ALA A 336 19.33 -4.57 -30.65
N GLY A 337 19.69 -4.40 -31.93
CA GLY A 337 21.04 -3.96 -32.31
C GLY A 337 21.33 -2.53 -31.83
N ALA A 338 20.35 -1.61 -31.90
CA ALA A 338 20.49 -0.28 -31.37
C ALA A 338 20.61 -0.27 -29.84
N ALA A 339 19.85 -1.15 -29.16
CA ALA A 339 19.94 -1.31 -27.70
C ALA A 339 21.31 -1.84 -27.26
N ASP A 340 21.82 -2.87 -27.94
CA ASP A 340 23.14 -3.45 -27.66
C ASP A 340 24.25 -2.41 -27.88
N ALA A 341 24.15 -1.57 -28.92
CA ALA A 341 25.10 -0.47 -29.15
C ALA A 341 25.10 0.57 -28.03
N VAL A 342 23.93 0.92 -27.49
CA VAL A 342 23.83 1.83 -26.33
C VAL A 342 24.40 1.19 -25.06
N LEU A 343 24.07 -0.07 -24.79
CA LEU A 343 24.58 -0.81 -23.63
C LEU A 343 26.10 -0.98 -23.66
N ALA A 344 26.68 -1.21 -24.83
CA ALA A 344 28.13 -1.32 -25.03
C ALA A 344 28.86 0.00 -24.72
N GLY A 345 28.20 1.15 -24.95
CA GLY A 345 28.72 2.49 -24.69
C GLY A 345 28.75 2.90 -23.22
N LEU A 346 28.04 2.20 -22.35
CA LEU A 346 27.97 2.53 -20.91
C LEU A 346 29.34 2.39 -20.23
N SER A 347 29.59 3.25 -19.25
CA SER A 347 30.78 3.15 -18.38
C SER A 347 30.83 1.80 -17.64
N VAL A 348 32.02 1.43 -17.22
CA VAL A 348 32.23 0.20 -16.41
C VAL A 348 31.42 0.25 -15.11
N GLY A 349 31.29 1.43 -14.49
CA GLY A 349 30.53 1.62 -13.25
C GLY A 349 29.05 1.32 -13.43
N VAL A 350 28.40 1.92 -14.43
CA VAL A 350 26.98 1.72 -14.73
C VAL A 350 26.70 0.27 -15.11
N ARG A 351 27.55 -0.33 -15.98
CA ARG A 351 27.41 -1.76 -16.32
C ARG A 351 27.51 -2.68 -15.11
N ARG A 352 28.39 -2.35 -14.16
CA ARG A 352 28.55 -3.10 -12.90
C ARG A 352 27.33 -3.01 -12.01
N ASP A 353 26.75 -1.83 -11.88
CA ASP A 353 25.54 -1.62 -11.09
C ASP A 353 24.33 -2.35 -11.70
N LEU A 354 24.18 -2.34 -13.03
CA LEU A 354 23.16 -3.13 -13.73
C LEU A 354 23.34 -4.64 -13.54
N ALA A 355 24.60 -5.12 -13.63
CA ALA A 355 24.92 -6.53 -13.42
C ALA A 355 24.63 -6.95 -11.96
N ALA A 356 24.96 -6.12 -10.99
CA ALA A 356 24.66 -6.35 -9.58
C ALA A 356 23.14 -6.41 -9.34
N GLY A 357 22.37 -5.49 -9.91
CA GLY A 357 20.92 -5.51 -9.88
C GLY A 357 20.33 -6.79 -10.48
N SER A 358 20.82 -7.19 -11.65
CA SER A 358 20.38 -8.43 -12.30
C SER A 358 20.74 -9.67 -11.48
N ALA A 359 21.92 -9.71 -10.87
CA ALA A 359 22.35 -10.80 -10.01
C ALA A 359 21.51 -10.86 -8.73
N TYR A 360 21.19 -9.69 -8.15
CA TYR A 360 20.33 -9.61 -6.98
C TYR A 360 18.95 -10.21 -7.23
N TRP A 361 18.27 -9.83 -8.30
CA TRP A 361 16.92 -10.34 -8.58
C TRP A 361 16.88 -11.81 -9.00
N ARG A 362 17.90 -12.29 -9.71
CA ARG A 362 17.99 -13.71 -10.10
C ARG A 362 17.98 -14.67 -8.91
N GLN A 363 18.50 -14.28 -7.74
CA GLN A 363 18.47 -15.14 -6.55
C GLN A 363 17.05 -15.39 -6.00
N PHE A 364 16.09 -14.58 -6.38
CA PHE A 364 14.68 -14.69 -5.95
C PHE A 364 13.77 -15.23 -7.04
N ALA A 365 14.28 -15.52 -8.24
CA ALA A 365 13.48 -16.14 -9.31
C ALA A 365 12.90 -17.49 -8.86
N GLY A 366 11.61 -17.69 -9.10
CA GLY A 366 10.92 -18.92 -8.74
C GLY A 366 9.44 -18.73 -8.40
N PRO A 367 8.76 -19.79 -7.94
CA PRO A 367 7.30 -19.81 -7.85
C PRO A 367 6.68 -18.70 -6.98
N VAL A 368 7.39 -18.22 -5.96
CA VAL A 368 6.89 -17.13 -5.10
C VAL A 368 6.86 -15.82 -5.87
N ALA A 369 7.93 -15.50 -6.62
CA ALA A 369 7.99 -14.30 -7.46
C ALA A 369 6.94 -14.39 -8.57
N ASP A 370 6.78 -15.54 -9.24
CA ASP A 370 5.80 -15.75 -10.31
C ASP A 370 4.36 -15.54 -9.82
N VAL A 371 4.01 -16.08 -8.65
CA VAL A 371 2.70 -15.88 -8.03
C VAL A 371 2.50 -14.41 -7.68
N SER A 372 3.51 -13.75 -7.09
CA SER A 372 3.45 -12.34 -6.74
C SER A 372 3.21 -11.47 -7.97
N GLU A 373 3.96 -11.70 -9.05
CA GLU A 373 3.78 -11.00 -10.32
C GLU A 373 2.39 -11.21 -10.92
N SER A 374 1.88 -12.45 -10.91
CA SER A 374 0.52 -12.77 -11.37
C SER A 374 -0.56 -12.05 -10.55
N VAL A 375 -0.39 -11.97 -9.23
CA VAL A 375 -1.31 -11.24 -8.34
C VAL A 375 -1.26 -9.74 -8.63
N ASN A 376 -0.06 -9.17 -8.78
CA ASN A 376 0.12 -7.77 -9.12
C ASN A 376 -0.48 -7.43 -10.49
N ASP A 377 -0.24 -8.25 -11.52
CA ASP A 377 -0.83 -8.06 -12.85
C ASP A 377 -2.36 -8.02 -12.80
N ARG A 378 -2.98 -8.96 -12.07
CA ARG A 378 -4.43 -8.98 -11.87
C ARG A 378 -4.94 -7.75 -11.12
N TYR A 379 -4.20 -7.31 -10.10
CA TYR A 379 -4.52 -6.11 -9.34
C TYR A 379 -4.50 -4.86 -10.23
N LEU A 380 -3.45 -4.68 -11.04
CA LEU A 380 -3.32 -3.56 -11.97
C LEU A 380 -4.45 -3.56 -13.00
N LYS A 381 -4.75 -4.71 -13.62
CA LYS A 381 -5.85 -4.87 -14.58
C LYS A 381 -7.22 -4.55 -13.97
N ALA A 382 -7.49 -5.01 -12.73
CA ALA A 382 -8.73 -4.69 -12.02
C ALA A 382 -8.90 -3.19 -11.77
N ASN A 383 -7.79 -2.45 -11.65
CA ASN A 383 -7.74 -1.01 -11.44
C ASN A 383 -7.50 -0.19 -12.72
N ARG A 384 -7.94 -0.69 -13.89
CA ARG A 384 -7.91 0.00 -15.21
C ARG A 384 -6.51 0.15 -15.84
N GLN A 385 -5.51 -0.49 -15.35
CA GLN A 385 -4.24 -0.66 -16.07
C GLN A 385 -4.37 -1.90 -16.97
N SER A 386 -5.07 -1.75 -18.10
CA SER A 386 -5.47 -2.86 -18.97
C SER A 386 -4.30 -3.71 -19.47
N GLU A 387 -3.11 -3.13 -19.55
CA GLU A 387 -1.88 -3.80 -19.93
C GLU A 387 -1.17 -4.47 -18.74
N GLY A 388 -1.68 -4.28 -17.49
CA GLY A 388 -1.07 -4.83 -16.28
C GLY A 388 0.37 -4.37 -16.12
N VAL A 389 1.28 -5.29 -15.88
CA VAL A 389 2.73 -5.01 -15.77
C VAL A 389 3.35 -4.47 -17.07
N LYS A 390 2.71 -4.63 -18.23
CA LYS A 390 3.18 -4.04 -19.50
C LYS A 390 2.95 -2.52 -19.58
N SER A 391 2.13 -1.94 -18.71
CA SER A 391 1.89 -0.48 -18.64
C SER A 391 3.17 0.33 -18.38
N TYR A 392 4.21 -0.30 -17.89
CA TYR A 392 5.52 0.32 -17.69
C TYR A 392 6.14 0.93 -18.97
N GLY A 393 5.78 0.44 -20.17
CA GLY A 393 6.16 1.06 -21.45
C GLY A 393 5.66 2.52 -21.60
N ARG A 394 4.56 2.88 -20.95
CA ARG A 394 4.00 4.24 -21.00
C ARG A 394 4.85 5.29 -20.26
N MET A 395 5.72 4.90 -19.33
CA MET A 395 6.72 5.81 -18.77
C MET A 395 7.63 6.35 -19.86
N VAL A 396 8.02 5.53 -20.83
CA VAL A 396 8.89 5.92 -21.94
C VAL A 396 8.21 6.98 -22.83
N ASP A 397 6.90 6.86 -23.05
CA ASP A 397 6.12 7.86 -23.80
C ASP A 397 6.12 9.23 -23.08
N LEU A 398 6.04 9.23 -21.73
CA LEU A 398 6.14 10.45 -20.93
C LEU A 398 7.54 11.06 -20.98
N LEU A 399 8.60 10.25 -20.95
CA LEU A 399 9.99 10.70 -21.10
C LEU A 399 10.23 11.32 -22.46
N LEU A 400 9.73 10.70 -23.54
CA LEU A 400 9.84 11.25 -24.90
C LEU A 400 9.06 12.54 -25.05
N ALA A 401 7.86 12.64 -24.46
CA ALA A 401 7.09 13.88 -24.45
C ALA A 401 7.79 15.01 -23.70
N LEU A 402 8.45 14.68 -22.57
CA LEU A 402 9.27 15.62 -21.81
C LEU A 402 10.47 16.09 -22.63
N GLN A 403 11.21 15.18 -23.25
CA GLN A 403 12.39 15.51 -24.08
C GLN A 403 12.01 16.41 -25.26
N ARG A 404 10.85 16.18 -25.89
CA ARG A 404 10.33 17.06 -26.96
C ARG A 404 10.02 18.46 -26.44
N LYS A 405 9.36 18.55 -25.28
CA LYS A 405 9.01 19.81 -24.63
C LYS A 405 10.27 20.63 -24.29
N GLU A 406 11.33 19.97 -23.80
CA GLU A 406 12.60 20.64 -23.44
C GLU A 406 13.42 21.09 -24.66
N LYS A 407 13.21 20.47 -25.83
CA LYS A 407 13.87 20.87 -27.10
C LYS A 407 13.11 21.98 -27.86
N THR A 408 11.87 22.24 -27.45
CA THR A 408 11.07 23.31 -28.06
C THR A 408 11.32 24.57 -27.26
N PRO A 409 11.89 25.66 -27.88
CA PRO A 409 12.26 26.92 -27.23
C PRO A 409 11.04 27.65 -26.64
#